data_8dcbddcac49960d902aaef73513156d9
#
_entry.id   8dcbddcac49960d902aaef73513156d9
#
_cell.length_a   1.000
_cell.length_b   1.000
_cell.length_c   1.000
_cell.angle_alpha   90.00
_cell.angle_beta   90.00
_cell.angle_gamma   90.00
#
_symmetry.space_group_name_H-M   'P 1'
#
loop_
_entity.id
_entity.type
_entity.pdbx_description
1 polymer ?
#
loop_
_entity_poly.entity_id
_entity_poly.type
_entity_poly.pdbx_seq_one_letter_code
_entity_poly.pdbx_strand_id
1 'polypeptide(L)'
;MPHTIYVPRENLYPRFGYALPAKQIAYVRDDLPGCVKKFVTVHERYHLGDNADWWVWREIRANIAGALEHPIGFMVCVLMSLAPYRLKYYWQRIVGETL
;
A
#
# COMPACT_ATOMS: atom_id res chain seq x y z
N MET A 1 0.74 19.05 -7.02
CA MET A 1 0.05 17.89 -7.63
C MET A 1 0.66 16.60 -7.15
N PRO A 2 -0.12 15.58 -6.75
CA PRO A 2 0.44 14.28 -6.38
C PRO A 2 1.08 13.60 -7.58
N HIS A 3 2.21 12.95 -7.34
CA HIS A 3 2.92 12.18 -8.37
C HIS A 3 2.96 10.71 -7.98
N THR A 4 2.83 9.84 -8.97
CA THR A 4 3.00 8.40 -8.79
C THR A 4 4.27 7.97 -9.54
N ILE A 5 5.19 7.31 -8.84
CA ILE A 5 6.46 6.85 -9.40
C ILE A 5 6.52 5.34 -9.25
N TYR A 6 6.75 4.63 -10.38
CA TYR A 6 6.90 3.18 -10.37
C TYR A 6 8.38 2.84 -10.25
N VAL A 7 8.72 1.97 -9.29
CA VAL A 7 10.10 1.67 -8.94
C VAL A 7 10.33 0.15 -8.90
N PRO A 8 11.60 -0.31 -9.04
CA PRO A 8 11.91 -1.73 -8.93
C PRO A 8 11.56 -2.31 -7.57
N ARG A 9 11.33 -3.62 -7.53
CA ARG A 9 10.96 -4.37 -6.33
C ARG A 9 11.92 -4.12 -5.17
N GLU A 10 13.22 -4.13 -5.41
CA GLU A 10 14.24 -4.00 -4.38
C GLU A 10 14.18 -2.67 -3.63
N ASN A 11 13.57 -1.64 -4.24
CA ASN A 11 13.46 -0.33 -3.59
C ASN A 11 12.38 -0.32 -2.50
N LEU A 12 11.38 -1.20 -2.59
CA LEU A 12 10.24 -1.20 -1.67
C LEU A 12 10.06 -2.49 -0.88
N TYR A 13 10.76 -3.58 -1.26
CA TYR A 13 10.59 -4.88 -0.61
C TYR A 13 10.65 -4.76 0.91
N PRO A 14 9.75 -5.38 1.67
CA PRO A 14 8.64 -6.26 1.24
C PRO A 14 7.32 -5.53 0.94
N ARG A 15 7.34 -4.22 0.85
CA ARG A 15 6.15 -3.41 0.57
C ARG A 15 5.77 -3.46 -0.91
N PHE A 16 4.48 -3.27 -1.20
CA PHE A 16 4.01 -3.09 -2.58
C PHE A 16 4.04 -1.63 -2.99
N GLY A 17 3.91 -0.72 -2.03
CA GLY A 17 3.94 0.71 -2.28
C GLY A 17 4.34 1.49 -1.03
N TYR A 18 4.54 2.78 -1.21
CA TYR A 18 4.92 3.68 -0.13
C TYR A 18 4.49 5.10 -0.47
N ALA A 19 3.91 5.80 0.50
CA ALA A 19 3.46 7.17 0.31
C ALA A 19 4.27 8.14 1.15
N LEU A 20 4.64 9.29 0.55
CA LEU A 20 5.30 10.40 1.23
C LEU A 20 4.39 11.61 1.17
N PRO A 21 3.49 11.80 2.16
CA PRO A 21 2.53 12.91 2.12
C PRO A 21 3.19 14.29 2.07
N ALA A 22 4.30 14.48 2.77
CA ALA A 22 5.00 15.76 2.79
C ALA A 22 5.47 16.20 1.40
N LYS A 23 5.80 15.24 0.53
CA LYS A 23 6.27 15.50 -0.84
C LYS A 23 5.20 15.25 -1.88
N GLN A 24 4.03 14.75 -1.48
CA GLN A 24 2.93 14.37 -2.38
C GLN A 24 3.39 13.38 -3.46
N ILE A 25 4.18 12.37 -3.04
CA ILE A 25 4.70 11.33 -3.93
C ILE A 25 4.24 9.98 -3.42
N ALA A 26 3.74 9.15 -4.34
CA ALA A 26 3.39 7.75 -4.07
C ALA A 26 4.32 6.85 -4.91
N TYR A 27 5.01 5.92 -4.26
CA TYR A 27 5.84 4.93 -4.93
C TYR A 27 5.10 3.61 -5.02
N VAL A 28 5.14 2.97 -6.18
CA VAL A 28 4.49 1.67 -6.43
C VAL A 28 5.48 0.76 -7.13
N ARG A 29 5.54 -0.51 -6.72
CA ARG A 29 6.43 -1.49 -7.37
C ARG A 29 5.98 -1.73 -8.81
N ASP A 30 6.92 -1.71 -9.73
CA ASP A 30 6.64 -1.87 -11.16
C ASP A 30 6.48 -3.34 -11.57
N ASP A 31 6.87 -4.29 -10.72
CA ASP A 31 6.79 -5.74 -10.99
C ASP A 31 5.44 -6.36 -10.65
N LEU A 32 4.50 -5.58 -10.09
CA LEU A 32 3.20 -6.11 -9.69
C LEU A 32 2.31 -6.41 -10.91
N PRO A 33 1.41 -7.41 -10.81
CA PRO A 33 0.39 -7.60 -11.84
C PRO A 33 -0.41 -6.32 -12.05
N GLY A 34 -0.89 -6.09 -13.28
CA GLY A 34 -1.56 -4.83 -13.64
C GLY A 34 -2.72 -4.47 -12.71
N CYS A 35 -3.58 -5.44 -12.37
CA CYS A 35 -4.72 -5.19 -11.48
C CYS A 35 -4.26 -4.84 -10.05
N VAL A 36 -3.21 -5.47 -9.56
CA VAL A 36 -2.65 -5.17 -8.25
C VAL A 36 -1.98 -3.80 -8.26
N LYS A 37 -1.24 -3.49 -9.33
CA LYS A 37 -0.59 -2.19 -9.49
C LYS A 37 -1.61 -1.06 -9.42
N LYS A 38 -2.75 -1.20 -10.10
CA LYS A 38 -3.83 -0.20 -10.07
C LYS A 38 -4.39 -0.03 -8.66
N PHE A 39 -4.66 -1.14 -7.97
CA PHE A 39 -5.15 -1.10 -6.59
C PHE A 39 -4.16 -0.41 -5.66
N VAL A 40 -2.88 -0.81 -5.73
CA VAL A 40 -1.85 -0.24 -4.86
C VAL A 40 -1.66 1.25 -5.14
N THR A 41 -1.77 1.67 -6.41
CA THR A 41 -1.68 3.08 -6.78
C THR A 41 -2.77 3.90 -6.09
N VAL A 42 -4.04 3.45 -6.12
CA VAL A 42 -5.14 4.13 -5.44
C VAL A 42 -4.90 4.15 -3.92
N HIS A 43 -4.49 3.01 -3.36
CA HIS A 43 -4.20 2.86 -1.94
C HIS A 43 -3.15 3.88 -1.47
N GLU A 44 -2.02 3.97 -2.18
CA GLU A 44 -0.95 4.87 -1.80
C GLU A 44 -1.32 6.34 -2.02
N ARG A 45 -2.02 6.64 -3.10
CA ARG A 45 -2.50 8.00 -3.35
C ARG A 45 -3.51 8.45 -2.30
N TYR A 46 -4.31 7.52 -1.79
CA TYR A 46 -5.24 7.85 -0.69
C TYR A 46 -4.49 8.32 0.54
N HIS A 47 -3.36 7.67 0.87
CA HIS A 47 -2.55 8.08 2.03
C HIS A 47 -2.04 9.51 1.92
N LEU A 48 -1.86 10.04 0.72
CA LEU A 48 -1.36 11.40 0.54
C LEU A 48 -2.32 12.46 1.09
N GLY A 49 -3.62 12.15 1.15
CA GLY A 49 -4.62 13.08 1.66
C GLY A 49 -5.24 12.67 2.99
N ASP A 50 -4.78 11.59 3.61
CA ASP A 50 -5.39 11.07 4.83
C ASP A 50 -4.66 11.62 6.06
N ASN A 51 -5.41 12.31 6.92
CA ASN A 51 -4.90 12.93 8.14
C ASN A 51 -5.20 12.14 9.41
N ALA A 52 -5.66 10.91 9.31
CA ALA A 52 -5.94 10.08 10.49
C ALA A 52 -4.64 9.79 11.26
N ASP A 53 -4.70 9.89 12.58
CA ASP A 53 -3.50 9.74 13.43
C ASP A 53 -3.08 8.28 13.60
N TRP A 54 -4.05 7.36 13.65
CA TRP A 54 -3.75 5.95 13.88
C TRP A 54 -3.48 5.25 12.55
N TRP A 55 -2.27 4.66 12.41
CA TRP A 55 -1.85 4.05 11.15
C TRP A 55 -2.74 2.87 10.71
N VAL A 56 -3.29 2.11 11.67
CA VAL A 56 -4.20 0.99 11.33
C VAL A 56 -5.45 1.53 10.65
N TRP A 57 -5.99 2.63 11.16
CA TRP A 57 -7.17 3.26 10.58
C TRP A 57 -6.88 3.81 9.18
N ARG A 58 -5.70 4.42 8.99
CA ARG A 58 -5.28 4.89 7.66
C ARG A 58 -5.22 3.75 6.67
N GLU A 59 -4.67 2.59 7.07
CA GLU A 59 -4.60 1.41 6.20
C GLU A 59 -5.98 0.87 5.85
N ILE A 60 -6.90 0.81 6.81
CA ILE A 60 -8.27 0.35 6.57
C ILE A 60 -8.96 1.26 5.54
N ARG A 61 -8.86 2.56 5.72
CA ARG A 61 -9.50 3.53 4.82
C ARG A 61 -8.90 3.47 3.41
N ALA A 62 -7.58 3.35 3.29
CA ALA A 62 -6.91 3.24 2.01
C ALA A 62 -7.29 1.94 1.28
N ASN A 63 -7.43 0.84 2.01
CA ASN A 63 -7.87 -0.43 1.43
C ASN A 63 -9.30 -0.37 0.92
N ILE A 64 -10.20 0.29 1.66
CA ILE A 64 -11.58 0.48 1.22
C ILE A 64 -11.61 1.32 -0.06
N ALA A 65 -10.90 2.42 -0.10
CA ALA A 65 -10.86 3.28 -1.28
C ALA A 65 -10.34 2.53 -2.50
N GLY A 66 -9.25 1.76 -2.35
CA GLY A 66 -8.70 0.97 -3.44
C GLY A 66 -9.63 -0.14 -3.89
N ALA A 67 -10.30 -0.83 -2.94
CA ALA A 67 -11.21 -1.93 -3.26
C ALA A 67 -12.45 -1.44 -4.00
N LEU A 68 -12.94 -0.25 -3.70
CA LEU A 68 -14.09 0.31 -4.40
C LEU A 68 -13.79 0.61 -5.87
N GLU A 69 -12.57 1.05 -6.18
CA GLU A 69 -12.17 1.36 -7.55
C GLU A 69 -11.64 0.14 -8.31
N HIS A 70 -10.95 -0.75 -7.61
CA HIS A 70 -10.28 -1.91 -8.24
C HIS A 70 -10.48 -3.19 -7.40
N PRO A 71 -11.72 -3.74 -7.40
CA PRO A 71 -12.02 -4.89 -6.53
C PRO A 71 -11.20 -6.14 -6.88
N ILE A 72 -10.95 -6.40 -8.17
CA ILE A 72 -10.14 -7.57 -8.56
C ILE A 72 -8.70 -7.39 -8.10
N GLY A 73 -8.14 -6.18 -8.28
CA GLY A 73 -6.80 -5.87 -7.79
C GLY A 73 -6.69 -6.03 -6.28
N PHE A 74 -7.72 -5.63 -5.55
CA PHE A 74 -7.79 -5.81 -4.10
C PHE A 74 -7.73 -7.30 -3.74
N MET A 75 -8.55 -8.14 -4.38
CA MET A 75 -8.57 -9.59 -4.11
C MET A 75 -7.22 -10.24 -4.37
N VAL A 76 -6.59 -9.92 -5.50
CA VAL A 76 -5.28 -10.47 -5.83
C VAL A 76 -4.23 -9.98 -4.84
N CYS A 77 -4.29 -8.71 -4.44
CA CYS A 77 -3.37 -8.14 -3.46
C CYS A 77 -3.49 -8.86 -2.10
N VAL A 78 -4.72 -9.17 -1.67
CA VAL A 78 -4.94 -9.94 -0.43
C VAL A 78 -4.26 -11.31 -0.54
N LEU A 79 -4.43 -12.01 -1.66
CA LEU A 79 -3.80 -13.31 -1.86
C LEU A 79 -2.27 -13.21 -1.83
N MET A 80 -1.71 -12.19 -2.47
CA MET A 80 -0.26 -11.97 -2.43
C MET A 80 0.23 -11.62 -1.03
N SER A 81 -0.59 -10.94 -0.23
CA SER A 81 -0.23 -10.54 1.14
C SER A 81 -0.23 -11.71 2.11
N LEU A 82 -0.76 -12.87 1.73
CA LEU A 82 -0.70 -14.08 2.54
C LEU A 82 0.65 -14.80 2.42
N ALA A 83 1.56 -14.33 1.57
CA ALA A 83 2.91 -14.88 1.49
C ALA A 83 3.61 -14.72 2.85
N PRO A 84 4.40 -15.73 3.29
CA PRO A 84 4.99 -15.71 4.65
C PRO A 84 5.81 -14.46 4.97
N TYR A 85 6.59 -13.95 4.00
CA TYR A 85 7.41 -12.75 4.25
C TYR A 85 6.55 -11.51 4.51
N ARG A 86 5.37 -11.43 3.86
CA ARG A 86 4.45 -10.31 4.05
C ARG A 86 3.75 -10.40 5.42
N LEU A 87 3.33 -11.59 5.82
CA LEU A 87 2.72 -11.80 7.12
C LEU A 87 3.69 -11.45 8.25
N LYS A 88 4.96 -11.85 8.11
CA LYS A 88 6.00 -11.52 9.08
C LYS A 88 6.20 -10.01 9.16
N TYR A 89 6.24 -9.34 8.03
CA TYR A 89 6.40 -7.88 7.97
C TYR A 89 5.24 -7.18 8.69
N TYR A 90 4.00 -7.57 8.42
CA TYR A 90 2.84 -6.95 9.08
C TYR A 90 2.84 -7.22 10.58
N TRP A 91 3.19 -8.43 10.98
CA TRP A 91 3.28 -8.76 12.40
C TRP A 91 4.28 -7.86 13.12
N GLN A 92 5.47 -7.72 12.55
CA GLN A 92 6.52 -6.88 13.12
C GLN A 92 6.08 -5.42 13.21
N ARG A 93 5.36 -4.94 12.20
CA ARG A 93 4.86 -3.57 12.18
C ARG A 93 3.80 -3.33 13.28
N ILE A 94 2.88 -4.27 13.44
CA ILE A 94 1.84 -4.18 14.46
C ILE A 94 2.48 -4.15 15.86
N VAL A 95 3.40 -5.07 16.14
CA VAL A 95 4.08 -5.15 17.44
C VAL A 95 4.89 -3.87 17.69
N GLY A 96 5.65 -3.42 16.68
CA GLY A 96 6.49 -2.23 16.80
C GLY A 96 5.70 -0.93 16.99
N GLU A 97 4.54 -0.81 16.35
CA GLU A 97 3.72 0.41 16.42
C GLU A 97 2.83 0.48 17.66
N THR A 98 2.44 -0.68 18.21
CA THR A 98 1.51 -0.72 19.35
C THR A 98 2.19 -0.93 20.68
N LEU A 99 3.42 -1.39 20.69
CA LEU A 99 4.21 -1.58 21.89
C LEU A 99 5.24 -0.47 22.08
#